data_39b86b5f8d37c397d325e1210190df7a
#
_entry.id   39b86b5f8d37c397d325e1210190df7a
#
_cell.length_a   1.000
_cell.length_b   1.000
_cell.length_c   1.000
_cell.angle_alpha   90.00
_cell.angle_beta   90.00
_cell.angle_gamma   90.00
#
_symmetry.space_group_name_H-M   'P 1'
#
loop_
_entity.id
_entity.type
_entity.pdbx_description
1 polymer ?
#
loop_
_entity_poly.entity_id
_entity_poly.type
_entity_poly.pdbx_seq_one_letter_code
_entity_poly.pdbx_strand_id
1 'polypeptide(L)'
;RNYRLPLALWGRITKKDGWDPRKALQEKSRFCNFVYSNPSCRLRNDLFDKLNAYKRVDSGGRFRNNLGHRISDKHDFLRQYKFTIAYENSSYPGYVTEKIADAFVADSIPIYWGNPLVDRDFNPESFINYHELGSNDAVIEKIIELDQDEQAYLEVLQQPCYPDNTFPAFARKEQISDRFRQII
;
A
#
# COMPACT_ATOMS: atom_id res chain seq x y z
N ARG A 1 -1.59 3.40 29.08
CA ARG A 1 -2.29 3.55 27.78
C ARG A 1 -1.24 3.53 26.69
N ASN A 2 -1.26 2.53 25.80
CA ASN A 2 -0.34 2.44 24.69
C ASN A 2 -0.70 3.51 23.65
N TYR A 3 0.27 4.36 23.30
CA TYR A 3 0.11 5.32 22.22
C TYR A 3 0.53 4.64 20.91
N ARG A 4 -0.40 4.57 19.97
CA ARG A 4 -0.15 4.00 18.65
C ARG A 4 0.43 5.08 17.75
N LEU A 5 1.66 4.88 17.29
CA LEU A 5 2.30 5.70 16.27
C LEU A 5 2.59 4.82 15.06
N PRO A 6 1.73 4.80 14.05
CA PRO A 6 2.00 4.05 12.83
C PRO A 6 3.19 4.66 12.10
N LEU A 7 4.24 3.87 11.84
CA LEU A 7 5.42 4.30 11.08
C LEU A 7 5.06 4.83 9.68
N ALA A 8 3.97 4.32 9.10
CA ALA A 8 3.45 4.73 7.81
C ALA A 8 3.00 6.20 7.73
N LEU A 9 2.78 6.87 8.87
CA LEU A 9 2.23 8.22 8.91
C LEU A 9 3.30 9.33 8.93
N TRP A 10 4.56 9.01 8.73
CA TRP A 10 5.64 10.00 8.75
C TRP A 10 5.70 10.86 7.47
N GLY A 11 5.03 10.45 6.39
CA GLY A 11 4.91 11.20 5.15
C GLY A 11 3.54 11.86 5.02
N ARG A 12 3.46 13.07 4.49
CA ARG A 12 2.19 13.68 4.11
C ARG A 12 1.71 13.04 2.81
N ILE A 13 0.92 11.98 2.93
CA ILE A 13 0.32 11.28 1.80
C ILE A 13 -1.07 11.87 1.55
N THR A 14 -1.11 13.15 1.21
CA THR A 14 -2.36 13.80 0.79
C THR A 14 -2.29 14.12 -0.69
N LYS A 15 -3.38 13.96 -1.39
CA LYS A 15 -3.47 14.38 -2.79
C LYS A 15 -3.42 15.91 -2.85
N LYS A 16 -2.53 16.41 -3.71
CA LYS A 16 -2.35 17.86 -3.89
C LYS A 16 -3.49 18.44 -4.75
N ASP A 17 -3.77 19.72 -4.56
CA ASP A 17 -4.67 20.44 -5.46
C ASP A 17 -4.20 20.30 -6.92
N GLY A 18 -5.14 19.98 -7.81
CA GLY A 18 -4.84 19.73 -9.22
C GLY A 18 -4.20 18.37 -9.53
N TRP A 19 -4.12 17.45 -8.56
CA TRP A 19 -3.72 16.06 -8.82
C TRP A 19 -4.75 15.38 -9.73
N ASP A 20 -4.27 14.66 -10.74
CA ASP A 20 -5.11 14.06 -11.78
C ASP A 20 -4.82 12.56 -11.89
N PRO A 21 -5.81 11.67 -11.61
CA PRO A 21 -5.62 10.23 -11.65
C PRO A 21 -5.28 9.71 -13.05
N ARG A 22 -5.75 10.37 -14.12
CA ARG A 22 -5.42 9.97 -15.49
C ARG A 22 -3.96 10.23 -15.83
N LYS A 23 -3.40 11.35 -15.36
CA LYS A 23 -1.96 11.62 -15.50
C LYS A 23 -1.13 10.63 -14.70
N ALA A 24 -1.55 10.32 -13.46
CA ALA A 24 -0.89 9.29 -12.65
C ALA A 24 -0.94 7.92 -13.34
N LEU A 25 -2.07 7.54 -13.95
CA LEU A 25 -2.18 6.28 -14.70
C LEU A 25 -1.26 6.24 -15.93
N GLN A 26 -1.06 7.34 -16.64
CA GLN A 26 -0.17 7.43 -17.81
C GLN A 26 1.31 7.13 -17.45
N GLU A 27 1.71 7.35 -16.20
CA GLU A 27 3.03 7.00 -15.70
C GLU A 27 3.18 5.50 -15.40
N LYS A 28 2.08 4.72 -15.36
CA LYS A 28 2.06 3.29 -15.07
C LYS A 28 2.34 2.47 -16.32
N SER A 29 3.57 2.04 -16.48
CA SER A 29 3.99 1.17 -17.60
C SER A 29 3.94 -0.33 -17.25
N ARG A 30 3.70 -0.67 -15.97
CA ARG A 30 3.81 -2.02 -15.43
C ARG A 30 2.63 -2.38 -14.53
N PHE A 31 2.38 -3.67 -14.38
CA PHE A 31 1.23 -4.20 -13.67
C PHE A 31 1.36 -4.12 -12.15
N CYS A 32 2.21 -4.95 -11.55
CA CYS A 32 2.31 -5.10 -10.10
C CYS A 32 3.75 -5.31 -9.65
N ASN A 33 4.11 -4.79 -8.48
CA ASN A 33 5.42 -4.98 -7.88
C ASN A 33 5.36 -5.68 -6.52
N PHE A 34 6.53 -6.30 -6.17
CA PHE A 34 6.77 -7.04 -4.94
C PHE A 34 8.18 -6.71 -4.43
N VAL A 35 8.31 -5.94 -3.34
CA VAL A 35 9.62 -5.50 -2.85
C VAL A 35 9.86 -6.01 -1.42
N TYR A 36 10.38 -7.23 -1.30
CA TYR A 36 10.59 -7.90 -0.02
C TYR A 36 11.96 -8.56 0.09
N SER A 37 12.44 -8.63 1.35
CA SER A 37 13.65 -9.39 1.70
C SER A 37 13.36 -10.57 2.61
N ASN A 38 12.26 -10.51 3.39
CA ASN A 38 11.85 -11.56 4.34
C ASN A 38 10.96 -12.61 3.63
N PRO A 39 11.35 -13.89 3.57
CA PRO A 39 10.57 -14.95 2.93
C PRO A 39 9.46 -15.55 3.82
N SER A 40 9.39 -15.20 5.12
CA SER A 40 8.64 -15.96 6.10
C SER A 40 7.12 -15.83 6.01
N CYS A 41 6.57 -14.80 5.35
CA CYS A 41 5.13 -14.59 5.26
C CYS A 41 4.52 -15.45 4.15
N ARG A 42 3.97 -16.62 4.51
CA ARG A 42 3.38 -17.58 3.56
C ARG A 42 2.20 -16.99 2.79
N LEU A 43 1.33 -16.24 3.46
CA LEU A 43 0.16 -15.62 2.82
C LEU A 43 0.55 -14.65 1.70
N ARG A 44 1.56 -13.83 1.95
CA ARG A 44 2.11 -12.90 0.96
C ARG A 44 2.78 -13.63 -0.22
N ASN A 45 3.47 -14.72 0.08
CA ASN A 45 4.14 -15.52 -0.94
C ASN A 45 3.13 -16.23 -1.85
N ASP A 46 2.02 -16.75 -1.27
CA ASP A 46 0.91 -17.33 -2.02
C ASP A 46 0.24 -16.30 -2.94
N LEU A 47 -0.01 -15.08 -2.44
CA LEU A 47 -0.53 -14.00 -3.29
C LEU A 47 0.41 -13.73 -4.48
N PHE A 48 1.72 -13.60 -4.22
CA PHE A 48 2.70 -13.37 -5.29
C PHE A 48 2.64 -14.48 -6.35
N ASP A 49 2.65 -15.76 -5.93
CA ASP A 49 2.66 -16.91 -6.86
C ASP A 49 1.40 -16.95 -7.72
N LYS A 50 0.23 -16.80 -7.10
CA LYS A 50 -1.06 -16.81 -7.79
C LYS A 50 -1.21 -15.61 -8.73
N LEU A 51 -0.88 -14.41 -8.26
CA LEU A 51 -1.01 -13.20 -9.07
C LEU A 51 -0.02 -13.20 -10.25
N ASN A 52 1.20 -13.71 -10.04
CA ASN A 52 2.20 -13.86 -11.09
C ASN A 52 1.80 -14.89 -12.17
N ALA A 53 0.92 -15.83 -11.86
CA ALA A 53 0.32 -16.75 -12.83
C ALA A 53 -0.72 -16.06 -13.75
N TYR A 54 -1.41 -15.02 -13.24
CA TYR A 54 -2.29 -14.19 -14.05
C TYR A 54 -1.51 -13.23 -14.94
N LYS A 55 -0.64 -12.43 -14.33
CA LYS A 55 0.17 -11.43 -15.03
C LYS A 55 1.45 -11.17 -14.26
N ARG A 56 2.55 -11.01 -14.97
CA ARG A 56 3.89 -10.87 -14.37
C ARG A 56 3.91 -9.84 -13.23
N VAL A 57 4.36 -10.27 -12.05
CA VAL A 57 4.68 -9.43 -10.90
C VAL A 57 6.20 -9.26 -10.82
N ASP A 58 6.67 -8.03 -10.91
CA ASP A 58 8.10 -7.73 -10.82
C ASP A 58 8.57 -7.68 -9.36
N SER A 59 9.54 -8.53 -9.02
CA SER A 59 10.13 -8.57 -7.68
C SER A 59 11.50 -7.89 -7.66
N GLY A 60 11.54 -6.70 -7.01
CA GLY A 60 12.76 -5.89 -6.88
C GLY A 60 13.51 -6.06 -5.55
N GLY A 61 12.98 -6.86 -4.61
CA GLY A 61 13.60 -7.15 -3.33
C GLY A 61 14.70 -8.22 -3.39
N ARG A 62 15.19 -8.64 -2.22
CA ARG A 62 16.14 -9.79 -2.15
C ARG A 62 15.42 -11.12 -2.37
N PHE A 63 14.20 -11.22 -1.86
CA PHE A 63 13.40 -12.43 -1.98
C PHE A 63 12.70 -12.47 -3.32
N ARG A 64 12.82 -13.58 -4.04
CA ARG A 64 12.22 -13.82 -5.36
C ARG A 64 12.56 -12.75 -6.42
N ASN A 65 13.74 -12.13 -6.35
CA ASN A 65 14.17 -11.16 -7.35
C ASN A 65 14.12 -11.74 -8.75
N ASN A 66 13.32 -11.16 -9.64
CA ASN A 66 13.17 -11.58 -11.03
C ASN A 66 13.57 -10.49 -12.04
N LEU A 67 14.19 -9.40 -11.55
CA LEU A 67 14.71 -8.32 -12.37
C LEU A 67 16.17 -8.52 -12.77
N GLY A 68 16.90 -9.43 -12.10
CA GLY A 68 18.34 -9.66 -12.32
C GLY A 68 19.24 -8.57 -11.70
N HIS A 69 18.68 -7.55 -11.09
CA HIS A 69 19.42 -6.49 -10.39
C HIS A 69 18.65 -6.01 -9.16
N ARG A 70 19.34 -5.23 -8.31
CA ARG A 70 18.67 -4.52 -7.20
C ARG A 70 18.09 -3.21 -7.68
N ILE A 71 16.94 -2.84 -7.16
CA ILE A 71 16.38 -1.49 -7.36
C ILE A 71 17.27 -0.46 -6.64
N SER A 72 17.54 0.65 -7.31
CA SER A 72 18.35 1.77 -6.76
C SER A 72 17.52 2.67 -5.89
N ASP A 73 16.33 3.05 -6.37
CA ASP A 73 15.34 3.84 -5.64
C ASP A 73 14.01 3.12 -5.59
N LYS A 74 13.46 2.98 -4.38
CA LYS A 74 12.20 2.26 -4.18
C LYS A 74 11.01 3.04 -4.72
N HIS A 75 10.96 4.36 -4.50
CA HIS A 75 9.81 5.17 -4.93
C HIS A 75 9.75 5.28 -6.45
N ASP A 76 10.87 5.53 -7.11
CA ASP A 76 10.95 5.57 -8.57
C ASP A 76 10.58 4.22 -9.19
N PHE A 77 10.92 3.12 -8.51
CA PHE A 77 10.50 1.78 -8.93
C PHE A 77 8.98 1.60 -8.78
N LEU A 78 8.41 1.86 -7.59
CA LEU A 78 6.99 1.66 -7.33
C LEU A 78 6.10 2.52 -8.24
N ARG A 79 6.53 3.74 -8.57
CA ARG A 79 5.76 4.69 -9.39
C ARG A 79 5.38 4.15 -10.77
N GLN A 80 6.15 3.21 -11.30
CA GLN A 80 5.90 2.60 -12.61
C GLN A 80 4.75 1.58 -12.62
N TYR A 81 4.22 1.18 -11.44
CA TYR A 81 3.28 0.07 -11.31
C TYR A 81 1.88 0.52 -10.94
N LYS A 82 0.87 -0.13 -11.56
CA LYS A 82 -0.55 0.05 -11.20
C LYS A 82 -0.80 -0.37 -9.74
N PHE A 83 -0.23 -1.52 -9.32
CA PHE A 83 -0.45 -2.13 -8.01
C PHE A 83 0.86 -2.38 -7.27
N THR A 84 0.81 -2.27 -5.93
CA THR A 84 1.93 -2.59 -5.04
C THR A 84 1.48 -3.58 -3.97
N ILE A 85 2.10 -4.76 -3.90
CA ILE A 85 1.87 -5.68 -2.78
C ILE A 85 2.45 -5.07 -1.51
N ALA A 86 1.58 -4.68 -0.59
CA ALA A 86 1.88 -4.02 0.68
C ALA A 86 1.52 -4.90 1.91
N TYR A 87 1.62 -6.22 1.75
CA TYR A 87 1.40 -7.17 2.85
C TYR A 87 2.49 -7.05 3.89
N GLU A 88 2.10 -6.96 5.16
CA GLU A 88 3.03 -6.97 6.28
C GLU A 88 3.68 -8.35 6.51
N ASN A 89 4.59 -8.44 7.48
CA ASN A 89 5.18 -9.72 7.86
C ASN A 89 4.28 -10.53 8.81
N SER A 90 3.37 -9.86 9.51
CA SER A 90 2.43 -10.42 10.47
C SER A 90 1.15 -9.61 10.50
N SER A 91 0.08 -10.16 11.11
CA SER A 91 -1.19 -9.47 11.29
C SER A 91 -1.56 -9.41 12.76
N TYR A 92 -1.69 -8.19 13.28
CA TYR A 92 -2.27 -7.90 14.59
C TYR A 92 -2.69 -6.42 14.69
N PRO A 93 -3.60 -6.07 15.60
CA PRO A 93 -4.08 -4.70 15.74
C PRO A 93 -2.95 -3.70 15.98
N GLY A 94 -2.89 -2.66 15.15
CA GLY A 94 -1.89 -1.61 15.25
C GLY A 94 -0.60 -1.84 14.46
N TYR A 95 -0.41 -3.00 13.84
CA TYR A 95 0.79 -3.29 13.06
C TYR A 95 0.65 -2.76 11.63
N VAL A 96 1.09 -1.54 11.44
CA VAL A 96 1.20 -0.86 10.13
C VAL A 96 2.62 -0.33 10.00
N THR A 97 3.27 -0.62 8.87
CA THR A 97 4.60 -0.12 8.55
C THR A 97 4.57 0.81 7.34
N GLU A 98 5.74 1.13 6.81
CA GLU A 98 5.90 1.98 5.62
C GLU A 98 5.25 1.44 4.33
N LYS A 99 4.94 0.15 4.26
CA LYS A 99 4.58 -0.52 3.00
C LYS A 99 3.35 0.07 2.30
N ILE A 100 2.27 0.28 3.05
CA ILE A 100 1.05 0.87 2.48
C ILE A 100 1.29 2.33 2.10
N ALA A 101 2.05 3.07 2.92
CA ALA A 101 2.38 4.46 2.67
C ALA A 101 3.25 4.65 1.42
N ASP A 102 4.27 3.79 1.24
CA ASP A 102 5.14 3.82 0.07
C ASP A 102 4.35 3.61 -1.23
N ALA A 103 3.32 2.74 -1.21
CA ALA A 103 2.45 2.55 -2.35
C ALA A 103 1.63 3.82 -2.66
N PHE A 104 1.04 4.46 -1.65
CA PHE A 104 0.31 5.71 -1.83
C PHE A 104 1.19 6.86 -2.35
N VAL A 105 2.41 7.00 -1.81
CA VAL A 105 3.38 8.03 -2.29
C VAL A 105 3.75 7.82 -3.75
N ALA A 106 3.72 6.58 -4.20
CA ALA A 106 4.02 6.22 -5.60
C ALA A 106 2.79 6.30 -6.52
N ASP A 107 1.63 6.78 -6.04
CA ASP A 107 0.35 6.73 -6.75
C ASP A 107 0.02 5.31 -7.29
N SER A 108 0.40 4.27 -6.57
CA SER A 108 0.13 2.87 -6.89
C SER A 108 -0.93 2.34 -5.92
N ILE A 109 -1.95 1.63 -6.42
CA ILE A 109 -2.99 1.08 -5.54
C ILE A 109 -2.37 0.02 -4.63
N PRO A 110 -2.41 0.20 -3.28
CA PRO A 110 -1.90 -0.79 -2.34
C PRO A 110 -2.78 -2.04 -2.31
N ILE A 111 -2.16 -3.21 -2.29
CA ILE A 111 -2.80 -4.48 -1.93
C ILE A 111 -2.34 -4.80 -0.51
N TYR A 112 -3.22 -4.69 0.48
CA TYR A 112 -2.81 -4.66 1.89
C TYR A 112 -3.32 -5.83 2.71
N TRP A 113 -2.44 -6.37 3.56
CA TRP A 113 -2.73 -7.25 4.68
C TRP A 113 -1.76 -6.95 5.84
N GLY A 114 -2.27 -6.90 7.06
CA GLY A 114 -1.47 -6.61 8.25
C GLY A 114 -2.37 -6.25 9.43
N ASN A 115 -2.53 -4.96 9.71
CA ASN A 115 -3.42 -4.47 10.74
C ASN A 115 -4.90 -4.72 10.36
N PRO A 116 -5.66 -5.53 11.12
CA PRO A 116 -7.08 -5.76 10.83
C PRO A 116 -7.98 -4.54 11.08
N LEU A 117 -7.41 -3.47 11.67
CA LEU A 117 -8.11 -2.20 11.92
C LEU A 117 -7.51 -1.06 11.07
N VAL A 118 -7.02 -1.39 9.88
CA VAL A 118 -6.34 -0.44 8.97
C VAL A 118 -7.28 0.67 8.47
N ASP A 119 -8.55 0.39 8.38
CA ASP A 119 -9.65 1.31 8.03
C ASP A 119 -9.82 2.48 9.01
N ARG A 120 -9.29 2.36 10.23
CA ARG A 120 -9.22 3.48 11.20
C ARG A 120 -8.16 4.52 10.87
N ASP A 121 -7.19 4.14 10.03
CA ASP A 121 -6.04 4.98 9.70
C ASP A 121 -6.11 5.48 8.25
N PHE A 122 -6.65 4.66 7.35
CA PHE A 122 -6.70 4.93 5.92
C PHE A 122 -8.12 4.78 5.38
N ASN A 123 -8.42 5.51 4.31
CA ASN A 123 -9.69 5.39 3.60
C ASN A 123 -9.78 4.00 2.93
N PRO A 124 -10.76 3.15 3.31
CA PRO A 124 -10.88 1.79 2.78
C PRO A 124 -11.13 1.74 1.26
N GLU A 125 -11.67 2.79 0.67
CA GLU A 125 -11.91 2.87 -0.78
C GLU A 125 -10.63 3.13 -1.60
N SER A 126 -9.50 3.46 -0.94
CA SER A 126 -8.26 3.83 -1.61
C SER A 126 -7.27 2.67 -1.82
N PHE A 127 -7.59 1.47 -1.34
CA PHE A 127 -6.72 0.29 -1.43
C PHE A 127 -7.50 -1.02 -1.42
N ILE A 128 -6.85 -2.12 -1.81
CA ILE A 128 -7.44 -3.47 -1.77
C ILE A 128 -7.13 -4.09 -0.41
N ASN A 129 -8.16 -4.30 0.43
CA ASN A 129 -8.01 -4.78 1.79
C ASN A 129 -8.28 -6.29 1.89
N TYR A 130 -7.25 -7.09 2.18
CA TYR A 130 -7.40 -8.52 2.42
C TYR A 130 -8.38 -8.84 3.55
N HIS A 131 -8.40 -8.03 4.64
CA HIS A 131 -9.26 -8.31 5.79
C HIS A 131 -10.76 -8.16 5.47
N GLU A 132 -11.09 -7.34 4.50
CA GLU A 132 -12.45 -7.19 3.98
C GLU A 132 -12.83 -8.35 3.04
N LEU A 133 -11.90 -8.72 2.14
CA LEU A 133 -12.14 -9.75 1.12
C LEU A 133 -11.97 -11.18 1.65
N GLY A 134 -11.20 -11.39 2.70
CA GLY A 134 -11.08 -12.64 3.45
C GLY A 134 -10.15 -13.70 2.84
N SER A 135 -9.74 -13.60 1.58
CA SER A 135 -8.85 -14.56 0.94
C SER A 135 -7.97 -13.94 -0.15
N ASN A 136 -6.83 -14.59 -0.46
CA ASN A 136 -6.01 -14.19 -1.61
C ASN A 136 -6.75 -14.36 -2.95
N ASP A 137 -7.62 -15.33 -3.06
CA ASP A 137 -8.39 -15.55 -4.31
C ASP A 137 -9.34 -14.39 -4.57
N ALA A 138 -10.10 -13.93 -3.57
CA ALA A 138 -10.94 -12.75 -3.68
C ALA A 138 -10.13 -11.45 -3.93
N VAL A 139 -8.94 -11.33 -3.32
CA VAL A 139 -8.01 -10.21 -3.60
C VAL A 139 -7.57 -10.23 -5.06
N ILE A 140 -7.25 -11.39 -5.62
CA ILE A 140 -6.84 -11.53 -7.01
C ILE A 140 -7.99 -11.21 -7.97
N GLU A 141 -9.20 -11.68 -7.69
CA GLU A 141 -10.40 -11.34 -8.47
C GLU A 141 -10.60 -9.82 -8.53
N LYS A 142 -10.47 -9.13 -7.38
CA LYS A 142 -10.55 -7.66 -7.34
C LYS A 142 -9.43 -6.97 -8.12
N ILE A 143 -8.21 -7.49 -8.08
CA ILE A 143 -7.09 -6.95 -8.87
C ILE A 143 -7.33 -7.13 -10.36
N ILE A 144 -7.86 -8.29 -10.78
CA ILE A 144 -8.17 -8.57 -12.19
C ILE A 144 -9.27 -7.63 -12.69
N GLU A 145 -10.34 -7.45 -11.90
CA GLU A 145 -11.41 -6.49 -12.20
C GLU A 145 -10.81 -5.10 -12.48
N LEU A 146 -10.01 -4.57 -11.56
CA LEU A 146 -9.39 -3.24 -11.68
C LEU A 146 -8.32 -3.17 -12.80
N ASP A 147 -7.65 -4.28 -13.12
CA ASP A 147 -6.68 -4.28 -14.23
C ASP A 147 -7.35 -4.26 -15.61
N GLN A 148 -8.55 -4.83 -15.72
CA GLN A 148 -9.32 -4.93 -16.94
C GLN A 148 -10.28 -3.75 -17.16
N ASP A 149 -10.68 -3.05 -16.10
CA ASP A 149 -11.56 -1.88 -16.14
C ASP A 149 -10.81 -0.62 -15.71
N GLU A 150 -10.45 0.22 -16.69
CA GLU A 150 -9.73 1.48 -16.44
C GLU A 150 -10.55 2.44 -15.59
N GLN A 151 -11.87 2.49 -15.79
CA GLN A 151 -12.74 3.38 -15.04
C GLN A 151 -12.80 2.97 -13.56
N ALA A 152 -12.99 1.68 -13.28
CA ALA A 152 -12.96 1.14 -11.93
C ALA A 152 -11.59 1.35 -11.26
N TYR A 153 -10.49 1.18 -12.01
CA TYR A 153 -9.15 1.49 -11.50
C TYR A 153 -8.99 2.96 -11.10
N LEU A 154 -9.44 3.89 -11.96
CA LEU A 154 -9.37 5.32 -11.71
C LEU A 154 -10.24 5.74 -10.52
N GLU A 155 -11.40 5.10 -10.31
CA GLU A 155 -12.28 5.32 -9.17
C GLU A 155 -11.59 5.00 -7.84
N VAL A 156 -10.81 3.92 -7.77
CA VAL A 156 -10.00 3.59 -6.59
C VAL A 156 -8.80 4.53 -6.48
N LEU A 157 -8.09 4.76 -7.58
CA LEU A 157 -6.87 5.58 -7.57
C LEU A 157 -7.13 7.03 -7.16
N GLN A 158 -8.29 7.60 -7.51
CA GLN A 158 -8.66 8.97 -7.14
C GLN A 158 -9.01 9.13 -5.66
N GLN A 159 -9.35 8.05 -4.95
CA GLN A 159 -9.68 8.14 -3.53
C GLN A 159 -8.48 8.69 -2.72
N PRO A 160 -8.72 9.63 -1.81
CA PRO A 160 -7.67 10.07 -0.91
C PRO A 160 -7.30 8.94 0.05
N CYS A 161 -6.01 8.80 0.37
CA CYS A 161 -5.55 7.76 1.29
C CYS A 161 -6.00 7.96 2.73
N TYR A 162 -6.31 9.20 3.12
CA TYR A 162 -6.92 9.54 4.41
C TYR A 162 -8.36 10.02 4.24
N PRO A 163 -9.25 9.77 5.21
CA PRO A 163 -10.57 10.38 5.22
C PRO A 163 -10.46 11.90 5.02
N ASP A 164 -11.32 12.45 4.17
CA ASP A 164 -11.37 13.89 3.82
C ASP A 164 -10.04 14.48 3.30
N ASN A 165 -9.15 13.62 2.78
CA ASN A 165 -7.78 14.00 2.36
C ASN A 165 -7.00 14.75 3.45
N THR A 166 -7.32 14.47 4.71
CA THR A 166 -6.75 15.18 5.86
C THR A 166 -5.81 14.29 6.66
N PHE A 167 -4.56 14.73 6.83
CA PHE A 167 -3.58 14.01 7.64
C PHE A 167 -4.09 13.83 9.09
N PRO A 168 -4.13 12.61 9.63
CA PRO A 168 -4.72 12.32 10.93
C PRO A 168 -4.15 13.19 12.05
N ALA A 169 -5.02 13.79 12.86
CA ALA A 169 -4.62 14.70 13.93
C ALA A 169 -3.64 14.04 14.93
N PHE A 170 -3.90 12.76 15.30
CA PHE A 170 -3.06 12.02 16.26
C PHE A 170 -1.61 11.77 15.76
N ALA A 171 -1.39 11.88 14.46
CA ALA A 171 -0.08 11.70 13.82
C ALA A 171 0.64 13.03 13.56
N ARG A 172 0.05 14.17 13.91
CA ARG A 172 0.68 15.48 13.78
C ARG A 172 1.80 15.63 14.81
N LYS A 173 2.88 16.29 14.41
CA LYS A 173 4.08 16.48 15.26
C LYS A 173 3.78 17.09 16.62
N GLU A 174 2.87 18.06 16.65
CA GLU A 174 2.45 18.76 17.88
C GLU A 174 1.80 17.77 18.86
N GLN A 175 0.86 16.96 18.40
CA GLN A 175 0.15 15.96 19.23
C GLN A 175 1.08 14.85 19.72
N ILE A 176 2.03 14.43 18.88
CA ILE A 176 3.05 13.46 19.26
C ILE A 176 3.93 14.07 20.38
N SER A 177 4.40 15.31 20.20
CA SER A 177 5.26 15.99 21.18
C SER A 177 4.53 16.20 22.52
N ASP A 178 3.27 16.64 22.50
CA ASP A 178 2.47 16.83 23.70
C ASP A 178 2.24 15.51 24.44
N ARG A 179 2.05 14.44 23.69
CA ARG A 179 1.89 13.11 24.29
C ARG A 179 3.16 12.62 24.97
N PHE A 180 4.33 12.83 24.36
CA PHE A 180 5.59 12.52 25.01
C PHE A 180 5.81 13.33 26.30
N ARG A 181 5.46 14.62 26.32
CA ARG A 181 5.53 15.46 27.52
C ARG A 181 4.64 15.00 28.66
N GLN A 182 3.52 14.32 28.37
CA GLN A 182 2.60 13.76 29.37
C GLN A 182 3.09 12.44 29.99
N ILE A 183 4.11 11.79 29.41
CA ILE A 183 4.62 10.49 29.84
C ILE A 183 5.89 10.67 30.71
N ILE A 184 6.57 11.81 30.58
CA ILE A 184 7.74 12.19 31.39
C ILE A 184 7.29 12.94 32.61
#